data_3b1f9e69b62b9ba8b28eec0d671fc097
#
_entry.id   3b1f9e69b62b9ba8b28eec0d671fc097
#
_cell.length_a   1.000
_cell.length_b   1.000
_cell.length_c   1.000
_cell.angle_alpha   90.00
_cell.angle_beta   90.00
_cell.angle_gamma   90.00
#
_symmetry.space_group_name_H-M   'P 1'
#
loop_
_entity.id
_entity.type
_entity.pdbx_description
1 polymer ?
#
loop_
_entity_poly.entity_id
_entity_poly.type
_entity_poly.pdbx_seq_one_letter_code
_entity_poly.pdbx_strand_id
1 'polypeptide(L)'
;IKNSNSLMSDQSTKLKIQEDLIRFMKSGEKEKVEILRFASSFIKQEEKDKGIILSESQTIQVIKKVLKRNQESFDQFTKAGRIDLADKEKNEMDIIGIYLPEEMPENEIIEAIKESIKNCQADSIKDMGKVMADVKKLHGDNADMSLVSRHVKQLLDK
;
A
#
# COMPACT_ATOMS: atom_id res chain seq x y z
N ILE A 1 8.32 -28.84 6.41
CA ILE A 1 9.44 -28.17 7.10
C ILE A 1 9.96 -26.99 6.29
N LYS A 2 10.06 -27.11 4.95
CA LYS A 2 10.39 -25.97 4.09
C LYS A 2 9.34 -24.86 4.12
N ASN A 3 8.14 -25.20 4.51
CA ASN A 3 7.00 -24.29 4.46
C ASN A 3 6.93 -23.33 5.64
N SER A 4 7.59 -23.63 6.76
CA SER A 4 7.50 -22.77 7.93
C SER A 4 8.21 -21.42 7.73
N ASN A 5 9.37 -21.39 7.08
CA ASN A 5 10.06 -20.15 6.78
C ASN A 5 9.35 -19.35 5.69
N SER A 6 8.80 -20.05 4.69
CA SER A 6 7.99 -19.45 3.63
C SER A 6 6.73 -18.84 4.20
N LEU A 7 6.05 -19.53 5.13
CA LEU A 7 4.86 -19.03 5.78
C LEU A 7 5.13 -17.79 6.63
N MET A 8 6.28 -17.68 7.24
CA MET A 8 6.66 -16.51 8.03
C MET A 8 6.98 -15.30 7.15
N SER A 9 7.58 -15.52 5.97
CA SER A 9 7.87 -14.45 5.03
C SER A 9 6.61 -13.98 4.29
N ASP A 10 5.61 -14.86 4.14
CA ASP A 10 4.35 -14.58 3.47
C ASP A 10 3.22 -14.23 4.45
N GLN A 11 3.59 -13.91 5.69
CA GLN A 11 2.64 -13.56 6.72
C GLN A 11 1.77 -12.38 6.30
N SER A 12 0.45 -12.52 6.44
CA SER A 12 -0.48 -11.48 6.04
C SER A 12 -0.30 -10.20 6.86
N THR A 13 -0.59 -9.08 6.23
CA THR A 13 -0.54 -7.77 6.89
C THR A 13 -1.49 -7.72 8.09
N LYS A 14 -2.69 -8.27 7.95
CA LYS A 14 -3.65 -8.35 9.07
C LYS A 14 -3.05 -9.08 10.27
N LEU A 15 -2.37 -10.19 10.02
CA LEU A 15 -1.79 -10.99 11.09
C LEU A 15 -0.63 -10.26 11.77
N LYS A 16 0.20 -9.58 10.99
CA LYS A 16 1.29 -8.74 11.54
C LYS A 16 0.76 -7.64 12.43
N ILE A 17 -0.27 -6.95 11.98
CA ILE A 17 -0.91 -5.88 12.75
C ILE A 17 -1.44 -6.45 14.07
N GLN A 18 -2.08 -7.59 14.02
CA GLN A 18 -2.66 -8.22 15.22
C GLN A 18 -1.58 -8.66 16.21
N GLU A 19 -0.50 -9.27 15.72
CA GLU A 19 0.63 -9.68 16.55
C GLU A 19 1.32 -8.48 17.19
N ASP A 20 1.53 -7.42 16.41
CA ASP A 20 2.15 -6.19 16.91
C ASP A 20 1.25 -5.49 17.92
N LEU A 21 -0.06 -5.52 17.71
CA LEU A 21 -1.03 -4.99 18.68
C LEU A 21 -0.87 -5.68 20.03
N ILE A 22 -0.80 -7.01 20.05
CA ILE A 22 -0.61 -7.78 21.27
C ILE A 22 0.73 -7.43 21.92
N ARG A 23 1.78 -7.34 21.11
CA ARG A 23 3.12 -7.01 21.60
C ARG A 23 3.16 -5.62 22.23
N PHE A 24 2.56 -4.62 21.58
CA PHE A 24 2.52 -3.25 22.09
C PHE A 24 1.65 -3.12 23.34
N MET A 25 0.57 -3.90 23.44
CA MET A 25 -0.24 -3.95 24.65
C MET A 25 0.59 -4.48 25.83
N LYS A 26 1.40 -5.52 25.61
CA LYS A 26 2.24 -6.10 26.65
C LYS A 26 3.37 -5.15 27.07
N SER A 27 3.92 -4.38 26.13
CA SER A 27 5.01 -3.44 26.40
C SER A 27 4.53 -2.09 26.91
N GLY A 28 3.22 -1.86 26.96
CA GLY A 28 2.65 -0.61 27.46
C GLY A 28 2.74 0.57 26.48
N GLU A 29 2.94 0.31 25.20
CA GLU A 29 3.03 1.34 24.17
C GLU A 29 1.63 1.76 23.68
N LYS A 30 0.93 2.49 24.53
CA LYS A 30 -0.48 2.86 24.35
C LYS A 30 -0.76 3.59 23.04
N GLU A 31 0.13 4.51 22.66
CA GLU A 31 -0.04 5.29 21.44
C GLU A 31 -0.04 4.40 20.20
N LYS A 32 0.91 3.48 20.12
CA LYS A 32 0.99 2.53 19.00
C LYS A 32 -0.23 1.62 18.95
N VAL A 33 -0.73 1.19 20.13
CA VAL A 33 -1.95 0.37 20.23
C VAL A 33 -3.12 1.12 19.62
N GLU A 34 -3.32 2.38 19.99
CA GLU A 34 -4.42 3.20 19.47
C GLU A 34 -4.34 3.38 17.97
N ILE A 35 -3.14 3.65 17.46
CA ILE A 35 -2.91 3.85 16.03
C ILE A 35 -3.21 2.58 15.25
N LEU A 36 -2.73 1.43 15.72
CA LEU A 36 -2.98 0.16 15.04
C LEU A 36 -4.44 -0.27 15.13
N ARG A 37 -5.12 0.01 16.24
CA ARG A 37 -6.56 -0.23 16.35
C ARG A 37 -7.34 0.62 15.36
N PHE A 38 -6.93 1.86 15.20
CA PHE A 38 -7.53 2.77 14.23
C PHE A 38 -7.41 2.22 12.81
N ALA A 39 -6.19 1.83 12.40
CA ALA A 39 -5.96 1.23 11.08
C ALA A 39 -6.77 -0.06 10.92
N SER A 40 -6.77 -0.92 11.94
CA SER A 40 -7.50 -2.17 11.92
C SER A 40 -9.01 -1.96 11.78
N SER A 41 -9.54 -0.88 12.35
CA SER A 41 -10.98 -0.57 12.25
C SER A 41 -11.40 -0.30 10.81
N PHE A 42 -10.56 0.32 10.00
CA PHE A 42 -10.84 0.54 8.58
C PHE A 42 -10.90 -0.78 7.81
N ILE A 43 -10.00 -1.71 8.13
CA ILE A 43 -10.00 -3.03 7.51
C ILE A 43 -11.30 -3.77 7.84
N LYS A 44 -11.67 -3.78 9.12
CA LYS A 44 -12.90 -4.44 9.59
C LYS A 44 -14.15 -3.81 8.99
N GLN A 45 -14.17 -2.48 8.88
CA GLN A 45 -15.31 -1.77 8.30
C GLN A 45 -15.48 -2.12 6.83
N GLU A 46 -14.39 -2.17 6.08
CA GLU A 46 -14.41 -2.55 4.66
C GLU A 46 -14.92 -3.99 4.49
N GLU A 47 -14.47 -4.90 5.35
CA GLU A 47 -14.94 -6.30 5.34
C GLU A 47 -16.43 -6.38 5.61
N LYS A 48 -16.90 -5.60 6.57
CA LYS A 48 -18.31 -5.56 6.93
C LYS A 48 -19.16 -5.00 5.80
N ASP A 49 -18.72 -3.88 5.21
CA ASP A 49 -19.47 -3.20 4.15
C ASP A 49 -19.59 -4.06 2.90
N LYS A 50 -18.54 -4.81 2.56
CA LYS A 50 -18.53 -5.67 1.38
C LYS A 50 -19.02 -7.10 1.65
N GLY A 51 -19.14 -7.47 2.92
CA GLY A 51 -19.56 -8.83 3.29
C GLY A 51 -18.54 -9.90 2.93
N ILE A 52 -17.25 -9.56 2.91
CA ILE A 52 -16.16 -10.48 2.54
C ILE A 52 -15.00 -10.35 3.52
N ILE A 53 -14.10 -11.32 3.48
CA ILE A 53 -12.80 -11.24 4.15
C ILE A 53 -11.82 -10.68 3.12
N LEU A 54 -11.15 -9.57 3.44
CA LEU A 54 -10.22 -8.94 2.51
C LEU A 54 -9.00 -9.82 2.26
N SER A 55 -8.59 -9.91 1.00
CA SER A 55 -7.32 -10.52 0.60
C SER A 55 -6.16 -9.64 1.07
N GLU A 56 -4.94 -10.17 0.95
CA GLU A 56 -3.72 -9.40 1.25
C GLU A 56 -3.67 -8.11 0.42
N SER A 57 -3.90 -8.22 -0.88
CA SER A 57 -3.88 -7.07 -1.79
C SER A 57 -4.94 -6.04 -1.42
N GLN A 58 -6.16 -6.48 -1.12
CA GLN A 58 -7.24 -5.58 -0.69
C GLN A 58 -6.92 -4.91 0.64
N THR A 59 -6.32 -5.64 1.57
CA THR A 59 -5.89 -5.10 2.87
C THR A 59 -4.85 -3.98 2.67
N ILE A 60 -3.87 -4.21 1.81
CA ILE A 60 -2.85 -3.21 1.48
C ILE A 60 -3.50 -1.95 0.88
N GLN A 61 -4.50 -2.10 0.01
CA GLN A 61 -5.21 -0.96 -0.56
C GLN A 61 -5.94 -0.14 0.50
N VAL A 62 -6.53 -0.79 1.51
CA VAL A 62 -7.17 -0.08 2.64
C VAL A 62 -6.11 0.71 3.41
N ILE A 63 -4.96 0.11 3.70
CA ILE A 63 -3.88 0.79 4.41
C ILE A 63 -3.38 2.01 3.62
N LYS A 64 -3.25 1.88 2.31
CA LYS A 64 -2.87 3.00 1.43
C LYS A 64 -3.87 4.15 1.52
N LYS A 65 -5.16 3.84 1.58
CA LYS A 65 -6.21 4.87 1.74
C LYS A 65 -6.09 5.58 3.09
N VAL A 66 -5.82 4.84 4.15
CA VAL A 66 -5.63 5.41 5.48
C VAL A 66 -4.45 6.37 5.48
N LEU A 67 -3.33 5.94 4.89
CA LEU A 67 -2.12 6.77 4.80
C LEU A 67 -2.34 8.02 3.95
N LYS A 68 -3.08 7.90 2.85
CA LYS A 68 -3.43 9.04 2.01
C LYS A 68 -4.23 10.06 2.80
N ARG A 69 -5.18 9.60 3.59
CA ARG A 69 -5.99 10.45 4.45
C ARG A 69 -5.15 11.18 5.50
N ASN A 70 -4.20 10.44 6.12
CA ASN A 70 -3.24 11.05 7.06
C ASN A 70 -2.38 12.11 6.36
N GLN A 71 -1.94 11.85 5.14
CA GLN A 71 -1.12 12.79 4.37
C GLN A 71 -1.90 14.08 4.06
N GLU A 72 -3.15 13.94 3.66
CA GLU A 72 -4.02 15.09 3.40
C GLU A 72 -4.22 15.93 4.65
N SER A 73 -4.45 15.28 5.79
CA SER A 73 -4.58 15.97 7.09
C SER A 73 -3.29 16.65 7.49
N PHE A 74 -2.16 15.98 7.30
CA PHE A 74 -0.82 16.54 7.55
C PHE A 74 -0.61 17.83 6.75
N ASP A 75 -0.95 17.80 5.46
CA ASP A 75 -0.79 18.95 4.58
C ASP A 75 -1.67 20.12 5.03
N GLN A 76 -2.91 19.84 5.40
CA GLN A 76 -3.86 20.86 5.87
C GLN A 76 -3.39 21.49 7.20
N PHE A 77 -2.96 20.67 8.15
CA PHE A 77 -2.47 21.19 9.44
C PHE A 77 -1.19 22.00 9.27
N THR A 78 -0.31 21.57 8.37
CA THR A 78 0.92 22.29 8.07
C THR A 78 0.59 23.69 7.49
N LYS A 79 -0.33 23.75 6.55
CA LYS A 79 -0.79 25.03 5.95
C LYS A 79 -1.44 25.94 6.98
N ALA A 80 -2.14 25.37 7.94
CA ALA A 80 -2.81 26.13 9.00
C ALA A 80 -1.86 26.54 10.14
N GLY A 81 -0.58 26.16 10.07
CA GLY A 81 0.38 26.44 11.12
C GLY A 81 0.22 25.59 12.37
N ARG A 82 -0.58 24.54 12.31
CA ARG A 82 -0.82 23.64 13.43
C ARG A 82 0.18 22.50 13.40
N ILE A 83 1.42 22.83 13.76
CA ILE A 83 2.55 21.88 13.73
C ILE A 83 2.33 20.71 14.68
N ASP A 84 1.72 20.95 15.84
CA ASP A 84 1.38 19.92 16.82
C ASP A 84 0.51 18.81 16.22
N LEU A 85 -0.52 19.20 15.48
CA LEU A 85 -1.44 18.27 14.82
C LEU A 85 -0.81 17.61 13.60
N ALA A 86 0.00 18.36 12.85
CA ALA A 86 0.74 17.82 11.71
C ALA A 86 1.71 16.72 12.17
N ASP A 87 2.43 16.95 13.25
CA ASP A 87 3.38 15.98 13.81
C ASP A 87 2.68 14.70 14.25
N LYS A 88 1.47 14.82 14.79
CA LYS A 88 0.66 13.67 15.18
C LYS A 88 0.29 12.82 13.97
N GLU A 89 -0.14 13.45 12.88
CA GLU A 89 -0.48 12.75 11.62
C GLU A 89 0.75 12.06 11.04
N LYS A 90 1.91 12.72 11.08
CA LYS A 90 3.16 12.15 10.60
C LYS A 90 3.56 10.92 11.41
N ASN A 91 3.43 10.98 12.73
CA ASN A 91 3.71 9.85 13.60
C ASN A 91 2.81 8.66 13.29
N GLU A 92 1.53 8.90 13.03
CA GLU A 92 0.60 7.85 12.62
C GLU A 92 1.03 7.21 11.31
N MET A 93 1.42 8.02 10.32
CA MET A 93 1.91 7.50 9.04
C MET A 93 3.18 6.67 9.21
N ASP A 94 4.09 7.08 10.07
CA ASP A 94 5.32 6.33 10.32
C ASP A 94 5.03 4.95 10.92
N ILE A 95 4.08 4.88 11.83
CA ILE A 95 3.70 3.63 12.48
C ILE A 95 2.94 2.70 11.54
N ILE A 96 1.98 3.23 10.77
CA ILE A 96 1.15 2.44 9.85
C ILE A 96 1.94 2.06 8.59
N GLY A 97 2.82 2.94 8.13
CA GLY A 97 3.56 2.77 6.89
C GLY A 97 4.46 1.54 6.82
N ILE A 98 4.89 1.03 7.96
CA ILE A 98 5.74 -0.17 8.01
C ILE A 98 5.02 -1.42 7.50
N TYR A 99 3.69 -1.39 7.44
CA TYR A 99 2.89 -2.54 6.99
C TYR A 99 2.70 -2.56 5.48
N LEU A 100 3.12 -1.52 4.78
CA LEU A 100 3.10 -1.54 3.31
C LEU A 100 4.33 -2.26 2.77
N PRO A 101 4.19 -2.98 1.64
CA PRO A 101 5.36 -3.52 0.96
C PRO A 101 6.27 -2.39 0.49
N GLU A 102 7.55 -2.71 0.36
CA GLU A 102 8.54 -1.75 -0.13
C GLU A 102 8.16 -1.27 -1.52
N GLU A 103 8.19 0.05 -1.75
CA GLU A 103 7.88 0.60 -3.05
C GLU A 103 8.95 0.21 -4.08
N MET A 104 8.49 -0.10 -5.30
CA MET A 104 9.38 -0.37 -6.41
C MET A 104 10.08 0.92 -6.83
N PRO A 105 11.42 0.90 -6.97
CA PRO A 105 12.15 2.03 -7.57
C PRO A 105 11.67 2.28 -9.02
N GLU A 106 11.78 3.52 -9.46
CA GLU A 106 11.32 3.92 -10.80
C GLU A 106 11.95 3.08 -11.91
N ASN A 107 13.25 2.78 -11.79
CA ASN A 107 13.94 1.94 -12.79
C ASN A 107 13.35 0.53 -12.88
N GLU A 108 12.94 -0.06 -11.77
CA GLU A 108 12.29 -1.37 -11.75
C GLU A 108 10.88 -1.30 -12.33
N ILE A 109 10.17 -0.20 -12.11
CA ILE A 109 8.86 0.04 -12.71
C ILE A 109 8.98 0.08 -14.23
N ILE A 110 9.97 0.79 -14.75
CA ILE A 110 10.21 0.91 -16.19
C ILE A 110 10.51 -0.46 -16.80
N GLU A 111 11.36 -1.26 -16.17
CA GLU A 111 11.67 -2.61 -16.62
C GLU A 111 10.46 -3.53 -16.60
N ALA A 112 9.64 -3.44 -15.55
CA ALA A 112 8.39 -4.20 -15.47
C ALA A 112 7.43 -3.83 -16.58
N ILE A 113 7.34 -2.55 -16.94
CA ILE A 113 6.49 -2.07 -18.03
C ILE A 113 7.00 -2.60 -19.37
N LYS A 114 8.30 -2.53 -19.61
CA LYS A 114 8.90 -3.05 -20.86
C LYS A 114 8.60 -4.53 -21.04
N GLU A 115 8.71 -5.31 -19.97
CA GLU A 115 8.40 -6.72 -19.99
C GLU A 115 6.91 -6.95 -20.24
N SER A 116 6.04 -6.17 -19.62
CA SER A 116 4.60 -6.26 -19.83
C SER A 116 4.21 -5.91 -21.27
N ILE A 117 4.83 -4.89 -21.84
CA ILE A 117 4.63 -4.52 -23.26
C ILE A 117 4.97 -5.70 -24.17
N LYS A 118 6.08 -6.37 -23.89
CA LYS A 118 6.51 -7.54 -24.64
C LYS A 118 5.52 -8.70 -24.47
N ASN A 119 5.13 -9.00 -23.23
CA ASN A 119 4.23 -10.11 -22.93
C ASN A 119 2.83 -9.90 -23.51
N CYS A 120 2.34 -8.65 -23.50
CA CYS A 120 1.04 -8.30 -24.04
C CYS A 120 1.08 -8.05 -25.55
N GLN A 121 2.26 -8.07 -26.16
CA GLN A 121 2.45 -7.74 -27.57
C GLN A 121 1.89 -6.36 -27.91
N ALA A 122 2.04 -5.41 -27.01
CA ALA A 122 1.56 -4.04 -27.16
C ALA A 122 2.44 -3.29 -28.15
N ASP A 123 1.83 -2.57 -29.08
CA ASP A 123 2.55 -1.84 -30.11
C ASP A 123 2.16 -0.36 -30.22
N SER A 124 1.07 0.03 -29.57
CA SER A 124 0.57 1.39 -29.63
C SER A 124 -0.16 1.79 -28.35
N ILE A 125 -0.51 3.07 -28.27
CA ILE A 125 -1.25 3.64 -27.14
C ILE A 125 -2.61 2.94 -26.92
N LYS A 126 -3.16 2.32 -27.96
CA LYS A 126 -4.41 1.55 -27.86
C LYS A 126 -4.30 0.38 -26.89
N ASP A 127 -3.09 -0.13 -26.71
CA ASP A 127 -2.83 -1.28 -25.84
C ASP A 127 -2.51 -0.88 -24.40
N MET A 128 -2.57 0.41 -24.10
CA MET A 128 -2.26 0.92 -22.75
C MET A 128 -3.06 0.22 -21.66
N GLY A 129 -4.36 -0.02 -21.90
CA GLY A 129 -5.21 -0.71 -20.94
C GLY A 129 -4.73 -2.11 -20.58
N LYS A 130 -4.27 -2.86 -21.58
CA LYS A 130 -3.72 -4.21 -21.38
C LYS A 130 -2.45 -4.19 -20.54
N VAL A 131 -1.54 -3.27 -20.86
CA VAL A 131 -0.27 -3.14 -20.16
C VAL A 131 -0.50 -2.70 -18.72
N MET A 132 -1.39 -1.71 -18.51
CA MET A 132 -1.75 -1.23 -17.17
C MET A 132 -2.34 -2.35 -16.33
N ALA A 133 -3.24 -3.15 -16.88
CA ALA A 133 -3.86 -4.28 -16.18
C ALA A 133 -2.83 -5.33 -15.80
N ASP A 134 -1.90 -5.65 -16.69
CA ASP A 134 -0.85 -6.64 -16.47
C ASP A 134 0.12 -6.18 -15.37
N VAL A 135 0.60 -4.95 -15.44
CA VAL A 135 1.49 -4.38 -14.42
C VAL A 135 0.78 -4.32 -13.06
N LYS A 136 -0.47 -3.91 -13.03
CA LYS A 136 -1.26 -3.85 -11.81
C LYS A 136 -1.42 -5.24 -11.18
N LYS A 137 -1.66 -6.26 -11.99
CA LYS A 137 -1.80 -7.63 -11.52
C LYS A 137 -0.52 -8.14 -10.87
N LEU A 138 0.64 -7.83 -11.45
CA LEU A 138 1.93 -8.33 -10.98
C LEU A 138 2.55 -7.46 -9.89
N HIS A 139 2.35 -6.16 -9.91
CA HIS A 139 3.08 -5.20 -9.08
C HIS A 139 2.20 -4.14 -8.42
N GLY A 140 0.87 -4.28 -8.47
CA GLY A 140 -0.05 -3.25 -7.98
C GLY A 140 0.10 -2.91 -6.50
N ASP A 141 0.64 -3.84 -5.70
CA ASP A 141 0.79 -3.64 -4.26
C ASP A 141 1.98 -2.73 -3.93
N ASN A 142 3.02 -2.73 -4.76
CA ASN A 142 4.25 -1.99 -4.48
C ASN A 142 4.70 -1.03 -5.57
N ALA A 143 3.98 -0.96 -6.70
CA ALA A 143 4.26 0.01 -7.75
C ALA A 143 3.32 1.21 -7.64
N ASP A 144 3.88 2.42 -7.79
CA ASP A 144 3.08 3.63 -7.88
C ASP A 144 2.40 3.66 -9.25
N MET A 145 1.09 3.44 -9.28
CA MET A 145 0.34 3.33 -10.53
C MET A 145 0.30 4.64 -11.32
N SER A 146 0.50 5.78 -10.68
CA SER A 146 0.64 7.07 -11.37
C SER A 146 1.91 7.11 -12.21
N LEU A 147 3.03 6.62 -11.66
CA LEU A 147 4.28 6.48 -12.39
C LEU A 147 4.16 5.45 -13.51
N VAL A 148 3.50 4.33 -13.23
CA VAL A 148 3.25 3.29 -14.23
C VAL A 148 2.51 3.89 -15.43
N SER A 149 1.42 4.60 -15.17
CA SER A 149 0.60 5.23 -16.21
C SER A 149 1.43 6.16 -17.09
N ARG A 150 2.24 7.02 -16.46
CA ARG A 150 3.08 7.97 -17.17
C ARG A 150 4.10 7.27 -18.08
N HIS A 151 4.77 6.27 -17.56
CA HIS A 151 5.79 5.54 -18.32
C HIS A 151 5.20 4.65 -19.41
N VAL A 152 4.05 4.03 -19.17
CA VAL A 152 3.35 3.24 -20.20
C VAL A 152 3.00 4.15 -21.38
N LYS A 153 2.44 5.32 -21.08
CA LYS A 153 2.08 6.29 -22.11
C LYS A 153 3.30 6.72 -22.93
N GLN A 154 4.42 7.02 -22.25
CA GLN A 154 5.65 7.44 -22.92
C GLN A 154 6.23 6.33 -23.82
N LEU A 155 6.22 5.09 -23.34
CA LEU A 155 6.80 3.97 -24.06
C LEU A 155 5.95 3.50 -25.24
N LEU A 156 4.63 3.66 -25.16
CA LEU A 156 3.71 3.29 -26.24
C LEU A 156 3.41 4.43 -27.21
N ASP A 157 3.73 5.65 -26.83
CA ASP A 157 3.51 6.84 -27.68
C ASP A 157 4.70 7.02 -28.60
N LYS A 158 4.63 6.40 -29.77
CA LYS A 158 5.70 6.46 -30.78
C LYS A 158 5.33 7.35 -31.95
#